data_d0bf8e2b210095a7f676f68b342e54c8
#
_entry.id   d0bf8e2b210095a7f676f68b342e54c8
#
_cell.length_a   1.000
_cell.length_b   1.000
_cell.length_c   1.000
_cell.angle_alpha   90.00
_cell.angle_beta   90.00
_cell.angle_gamma   90.00
#
_symmetry.space_group_name_H-M   'P 1'
#
loop_
_entity.id
_entity.type
_entity.pdbx_description
1 polymer ?
#
loop_
_entity_poly.entity_id
_entity_poly.type
_entity_poly.pdbx_seq_one_letter_code
_entity_poly.pdbx_strand_id
1 'polypeptide(L)'
;EFNKQGLVYCLAGSNFNETVAGNAMKMASCVADDGRMNFDNVSEYVKNATDAGLSVYGHTLAWHEQQPNKYLNGLIADKVIEVDPSQKVEKTDYELDCSTLSSYDWTGSPASVKTEWNKGGAVVITNPEPIDPFYELQYWLVNGIPLKTGTKYKITFLCKAEGESPANIRFKLGNWGAGAKNTFKIPVGGDYKEVSFDVTPVMDSNGLFFQHGDFAGKIYWKSIKISHFEAPSVEIPVSVGHLTFDDGQN
;
A
#
# COMPACT_ATOMS: atom_id res chain seq x y z
N GLU A 1 -15.30 -9.42 -43.19
CA GLU A 1 -15.55 -9.44 -44.64
C GLU A 1 -16.70 -10.40 -45.03
N PHE A 2 -16.78 -11.63 -44.46
CA PHE A 2 -17.83 -12.59 -44.77
C PHE A 2 -19.25 -12.04 -44.50
N ASN A 3 -19.47 -11.41 -43.34
CA ASN A 3 -20.77 -10.81 -42.99
C ASN A 3 -21.20 -9.64 -43.89
N LYS A 4 -20.29 -9.08 -44.69
CA LYS A 4 -20.63 -8.04 -45.69
C LYS A 4 -21.31 -8.60 -46.92
N GLN A 5 -21.45 -9.92 -47.02
CA GLN A 5 -22.09 -10.63 -48.15
C GLN A 5 -21.55 -10.23 -49.52
N GLY A 6 -20.26 -9.85 -49.59
CA GLY A 6 -19.57 -9.50 -50.83
C GLY A 6 -18.90 -10.71 -51.51
N LEU A 7 -17.83 -10.45 -52.25
CA LEU A 7 -17.11 -11.46 -53.02
C LEU A 7 -16.67 -12.68 -52.18
N VAL A 8 -16.16 -12.44 -50.95
CA VAL A 8 -15.71 -13.52 -50.04
C VAL A 8 -16.88 -14.46 -49.69
N TYR A 9 -18.07 -13.91 -49.43
CA TYR A 9 -19.27 -14.69 -49.17
C TYR A 9 -19.67 -15.56 -50.36
N CYS A 10 -19.73 -14.98 -51.55
CA CYS A 10 -20.07 -15.69 -52.78
C CYS A 10 -19.07 -16.80 -53.12
N LEU A 11 -17.77 -16.52 -53.00
CA LEU A 11 -16.73 -17.51 -53.27
C LEU A 11 -16.75 -18.65 -52.23
N ALA A 12 -16.99 -18.33 -50.95
CA ALA A 12 -17.10 -19.34 -49.91
C ALA A 12 -18.29 -20.29 -50.18
N GLY A 13 -19.49 -19.76 -50.39
CA GLY A 13 -20.68 -20.58 -50.66
C GLY A 13 -20.63 -21.38 -51.94
N SER A 14 -19.84 -20.94 -52.93
CA SER A 14 -19.70 -21.65 -54.22
C SER A 14 -18.64 -22.76 -54.21
N ASN A 15 -17.67 -22.71 -53.29
CA ASN A 15 -16.50 -23.59 -53.37
C ASN A 15 -16.28 -24.45 -52.13
N PHE A 16 -16.98 -24.20 -51.02
CA PHE A 16 -16.77 -24.90 -49.75
C PHE A 16 -18.10 -25.37 -49.15
N ASN A 17 -18.05 -26.40 -48.32
CA ASN A 17 -19.19 -26.93 -47.57
C ASN A 17 -19.17 -26.50 -46.10
N GLU A 18 -18.03 -25.96 -45.61
CA GLU A 18 -17.81 -25.56 -44.26
C GLU A 18 -17.00 -24.25 -44.18
N THR A 19 -17.25 -23.48 -43.14
CA THR A 19 -16.52 -22.24 -42.86
C THR A 19 -16.18 -22.13 -41.38
N VAL A 20 -15.14 -21.37 -41.05
CA VAL A 20 -14.71 -21.06 -39.71
C VAL A 20 -14.48 -19.56 -39.55
N ALA A 21 -14.95 -18.98 -38.46
CA ALA A 21 -14.71 -17.57 -38.15
C ALA A 21 -13.25 -17.36 -37.73
N GLY A 22 -12.57 -16.40 -38.36
CA GLY A 22 -11.18 -16.10 -38.01
C GLY A 22 -11.01 -15.62 -36.56
N ASN A 23 -11.80 -14.64 -36.13
CA ASN A 23 -11.73 -14.06 -34.77
C ASN A 23 -13.09 -13.93 -34.10
N ALA A 24 -14.20 -13.89 -34.83
CA ALA A 24 -15.52 -13.55 -34.31
C ALA A 24 -15.99 -14.44 -33.14
N MET A 25 -15.55 -15.70 -33.11
CA MET A 25 -15.93 -16.70 -32.11
C MET A 25 -14.90 -16.86 -31.00
N LYS A 26 -13.80 -16.11 -30.98
CA LYS A 26 -12.81 -16.16 -29.91
C LYS A 26 -13.34 -15.42 -28.67
N MET A 27 -12.92 -15.85 -27.50
CA MET A 27 -13.49 -15.36 -26.25
C MET A 27 -13.39 -13.84 -26.11
N ALA A 28 -12.24 -13.23 -26.45
CA ALA A 28 -12.08 -11.77 -26.38
C ALA A 28 -12.97 -11.00 -27.38
N SER A 29 -13.51 -11.64 -28.40
CA SER A 29 -14.48 -11.02 -29.34
C SER A 29 -15.92 -11.08 -28.83
N CYS A 30 -16.20 -11.97 -27.87
CA CYS A 30 -17.54 -12.21 -27.35
C CYS A 30 -17.69 -11.72 -25.90
N VAL A 31 -16.61 -11.61 -25.15
CA VAL A 31 -16.61 -11.25 -23.72
C VAL A 31 -15.75 -10.01 -23.51
N ALA A 32 -16.35 -8.97 -22.96
CA ALA A 32 -15.67 -7.73 -22.60
C ALA A 32 -14.88 -7.85 -21.29
N ASP A 33 -14.02 -6.89 -21.02
CA ASP A 33 -13.19 -6.82 -19.78
C ASP A 33 -14.01 -6.79 -18.47
N ASP A 34 -15.26 -6.36 -18.53
CA ASP A 34 -16.21 -6.34 -17.42
C ASP A 34 -17.10 -7.60 -17.33
N GLY A 35 -16.84 -8.58 -18.19
CA GLY A 35 -17.59 -9.84 -18.25
C GLY A 35 -18.90 -9.78 -19.02
N ARG A 36 -19.29 -8.66 -19.61
CA ARG A 36 -20.45 -8.58 -20.48
C ARG A 36 -20.21 -9.40 -21.74
N MET A 37 -21.21 -10.20 -22.10
CA MET A 37 -21.18 -11.06 -23.29
C MET A 37 -22.00 -10.45 -24.40
N ASN A 38 -21.45 -10.46 -25.62
CA ASN A 38 -22.12 -10.06 -26.83
C ASN A 38 -21.81 -11.07 -27.95
N PHE A 39 -22.86 -11.72 -28.48
CA PHE A 39 -22.76 -12.71 -29.52
C PHE A 39 -23.41 -12.26 -30.86
N ASP A 40 -23.73 -10.98 -30.99
CA ASP A 40 -24.43 -10.47 -32.18
C ASP A 40 -23.66 -10.76 -33.47
N ASN A 41 -22.34 -10.48 -33.46
CA ASN A 41 -21.46 -10.73 -34.59
C ASN A 41 -21.32 -12.23 -34.93
N VAL A 42 -21.34 -13.09 -33.88
CA VAL A 42 -21.34 -14.55 -34.06
C VAL A 42 -22.64 -15.01 -34.64
N SER A 43 -23.77 -14.53 -34.15
CA SER A 43 -25.11 -14.87 -34.62
C SER A 43 -25.30 -14.46 -36.09
N GLU A 44 -24.85 -13.28 -36.45
CA GLU A 44 -24.86 -12.81 -37.83
C GLU A 44 -23.97 -13.68 -38.75
N TYR A 45 -22.78 -14.04 -38.28
CA TYR A 45 -21.88 -14.92 -39.04
C TYR A 45 -22.48 -16.29 -39.27
N VAL A 46 -23.04 -16.93 -38.24
CA VAL A 46 -23.68 -18.25 -38.34
C VAL A 46 -24.89 -18.19 -39.27
N LYS A 47 -25.73 -17.16 -39.14
CA LYS A 47 -26.86 -16.97 -40.03
C LYS A 47 -26.43 -16.87 -41.50
N ASN A 48 -25.47 -16.00 -41.80
CA ASN A 48 -24.97 -15.78 -43.15
C ASN A 48 -24.32 -17.06 -43.75
N ALA A 49 -23.59 -17.82 -42.94
CA ALA A 49 -23.01 -19.09 -43.37
C ALA A 49 -24.10 -20.13 -43.68
N THR A 50 -25.12 -20.24 -42.83
CA THR A 50 -26.26 -21.15 -43.06
C THR A 50 -27.03 -20.76 -44.31
N ASP A 51 -27.28 -19.47 -44.52
CA ASP A 51 -27.95 -18.93 -45.71
C ASP A 51 -27.16 -19.24 -47.00
N ALA A 52 -25.81 -19.30 -46.88
CA ALA A 52 -24.92 -19.70 -47.99
C ALA A 52 -24.80 -21.24 -48.18
N GLY A 53 -25.50 -22.04 -47.37
CA GLY A 53 -25.42 -23.51 -47.42
C GLY A 53 -24.16 -24.10 -46.79
N LEU A 54 -23.44 -23.33 -45.95
CA LEU A 54 -22.20 -23.74 -45.29
C LEU A 54 -22.49 -24.23 -43.86
N SER A 55 -21.83 -25.33 -43.46
CA SER A 55 -21.70 -25.66 -42.05
C SER A 55 -20.69 -24.71 -41.38
N VAL A 56 -20.84 -24.49 -40.07
CA VAL A 56 -19.94 -23.62 -39.29
C VAL A 56 -19.16 -24.46 -38.30
N TYR A 57 -17.84 -24.44 -38.43
CA TYR A 57 -16.95 -24.99 -37.41
C TYR A 57 -16.65 -23.92 -36.38
N GLY A 58 -17.02 -24.19 -35.12
CA GLY A 58 -16.81 -23.25 -33.99
C GLY A 58 -15.34 -23.21 -33.57
N HIS A 59 -14.68 -22.09 -33.73
CA HIS A 59 -13.31 -21.87 -33.29
C HIS A 59 -13.21 -20.53 -32.55
N THR A 60 -12.95 -20.50 -31.23
CA THR A 60 -12.67 -21.60 -30.29
C THR A 60 -13.13 -21.20 -28.90
N LEU A 61 -13.55 -22.15 -28.07
CA LEU A 61 -13.95 -21.89 -26.69
C LEU A 61 -12.77 -21.40 -25.83
N ALA A 62 -11.60 -21.96 -26.05
CA ALA A 62 -10.37 -21.55 -25.37
C ALA A 62 -9.19 -21.50 -26.36
N TRP A 63 -8.36 -20.48 -26.24
CA TRP A 63 -7.19 -20.26 -27.08
C TRP A 63 -6.09 -19.61 -26.23
N HIS A 64 -4.82 -19.82 -26.54
CA HIS A 64 -3.69 -19.24 -25.79
C HIS A 64 -3.56 -17.71 -25.96
N GLU A 65 -4.19 -17.14 -26.97
CA GLU A 65 -4.27 -15.71 -27.25
C GLU A 65 -5.74 -15.26 -27.35
N GLN A 66 -5.96 -13.95 -27.43
CA GLN A 66 -7.28 -13.35 -27.63
C GLN A 66 -8.30 -13.79 -26.57
N GLN A 67 -7.83 -13.80 -25.32
CA GLN A 67 -8.64 -13.97 -24.11
C GLN A 67 -8.95 -12.61 -23.46
N PRO A 68 -10.08 -12.43 -22.81
CA PRO A 68 -10.38 -11.24 -22.01
C PRO A 68 -9.61 -11.31 -20.66
N ASN A 69 -8.29 -11.13 -20.70
CA ASN A 69 -7.39 -11.38 -19.59
C ASN A 69 -7.75 -10.60 -18.33
N LYS A 70 -8.25 -9.37 -18.48
CA LYS A 70 -8.66 -8.56 -17.33
C LYS A 70 -9.86 -9.18 -16.58
N TYR A 71 -10.85 -9.66 -17.34
CA TYR A 71 -12.00 -10.36 -16.77
C TYR A 71 -11.58 -11.68 -16.11
N LEU A 72 -10.81 -12.50 -16.82
CA LEU A 72 -10.37 -13.81 -16.31
C LEU A 72 -9.49 -13.68 -15.07
N ASN A 73 -8.52 -12.77 -15.08
CA ASN A 73 -7.68 -12.50 -13.92
C ASN A 73 -8.51 -11.96 -12.74
N GLY A 74 -9.53 -11.16 -13.00
CA GLY A 74 -10.45 -10.68 -11.95
C GLY A 74 -11.28 -11.80 -11.31
N LEU A 75 -11.56 -12.88 -12.05
CA LEU A 75 -12.28 -14.04 -11.50
C LEU A 75 -11.43 -14.88 -10.55
N ILE A 76 -10.12 -14.93 -10.77
CA ILE A 76 -9.17 -15.72 -9.96
C ILE A 76 -8.40 -14.86 -8.95
N ALA A 77 -8.61 -13.54 -8.95
CA ALA A 77 -7.99 -12.67 -7.96
C ALA A 77 -8.59 -12.88 -6.56
N ASP A 78 -7.75 -12.80 -5.55
CA ASP A 78 -8.19 -12.83 -4.16
C ASP A 78 -9.17 -11.68 -3.88
N LYS A 79 -10.20 -11.96 -3.11
CA LYS A 79 -11.21 -10.99 -2.72
C LYS A 79 -10.96 -10.51 -1.31
N VAL A 80 -10.81 -9.20 -1.15
CA VAL A 80 -10.75 -8.54 0.16
C VAL A 80 -12.17 -8.12 0.53
N ILE A 81 -12.68 -8.63 1.65
CA ILE A 81 -13.99 -8.27 2.19
C ILE A 81 -13.76 -7.49 3.47
N GLU A 82 -14.24 -6.25 3.53
CA GLU A 82 -14.30 -5.50 4.77
C GLU A 82 -15.36 -6.14 5.68
N VAL A 83 -14.93 -6.58 6.87
CA VAL A 83 -15.79 -7.34 7.78
C VAL A 83 -16.79 -6.42 8.49
N ASP A 84 -16.33 -5.28 9.00
CA ASP A 84 -17.16 -4.25 9.63
C ASP A 84 -16.44 -2.89 9.56
N PRO A 85 -16.89 -1.95 8.73
CA PRO A 85 -16.24 -0.65 8.59
C PRO A 85 -16.33 0.22 9.85
N SER A 86 -17.17 -0.13 10.83
CA SER A 86 -17.26 0.58 12.12
C SER A 86 -16.20 0.11 13.12
N GLN A 87 -15.68 -1.11 12.98
CA GLN A 87 -14.64 -1.68 13.83
C GLN A 87 -13.27 -1.42 13.22
N LYS A 88 -12.57 -0.41 13.77
CA LYS A 88 -11.21 -0.09 13.33
C LYS A 88 -10.19 -0.88 14.15
N VAL A 89 -9.27 -1.54 13.45
CA VAL A 89 -8.13 -2.25 14.03
C VAL A 89 -6.88 -1.40 13.90
N GLU A 90 -6.12 -1.26 14.99
CA GLU A 90 -4.82 -0.58 14.96
C GLU A 90 -3.78 -1.47 14.29
N LYS A 91 -3.16 -0.96 13.25
CA LYS A 91 -2.07 -1.61 12.51
C LYS A 91 -0.78 -0.82 12.71
N THR A 92 0.26 -1.51 13.15
CA THR A 92 1.58 -0.91 13.31
C THR A 92 2.29 -0.84 11.97
N ASP A 93 2.68 0.38 11.57
CA ASP A 93 3.39 0.64 10.31
C ASP A 93 4.90 0.78 10.53
N TYR A 94 5.29 1.30 11.68
CA TYR A 94 6.68 1.47 12.06
C TYR A 94 6.85 1.37 13.57
N GLU A 95 7.91 0.68 14.00
CA GLU A 95 8.29 0.60 15.40
C GLU A 95 9.82 0.73 15.53
N LEU A 96 10.24 1.57 16.43
CA LEU A 96 11.65 1.81 16.75
C LEU A 96 11.90 1.51 18.22
N ASP A 97 12.72 0.51 18.50
CA ASP A 97 13.37 0.34 19.80
C ASP A 97 14.61 1.24 19.81
N CYS A 98 14.56 2.33 20.59
CA CYS A 98 15.65 3.29 20.65
C CYS A 98 16.95 2.70 21.24
N SER A 99 16.91 1.54 21.91
CA SER A 99 18.11 0.85 22.40
C SER A 99 19.01 0.34 21.27
N THR A 100 18.47 0.17 20.07
CA THR A 100 19.20 -0.30 18.87
C THR A 100 19.99 0.81 18.19
N LEU A 101 19.73 2.07 18.55
CA LEU A 101 20.41 3.22 17.95
C LEU A 101 21.81 3.41 18.55
N SER A 102 22.75 3.80 17.68
CA SER A 102 24.14 4.12 18.06
C SER A 102 24.59 5.51 17.57
N SER A 103 23.78 6.18 16.75
CA SER A 103 24.02 7.52 16.25
C SER A 103 22.72 8.21 15.86
N TYR A 104 22.74 9.52 15.73
CA TYR A 104 21.73 10.27 15.00
C TYR A 104 21.91 10.03 13.50
N ASP A 105 20.82 10.13 12.75
CA ASP A 105 20.94 10.31 11.31
C ASP A 105 21.57 11.67 10.98
N TRP A 106 21.25 12.70 11.78
CA TRP A 106 21.90 14.01 11.75
C TRP A 106 21.68 14.76 13.07
N THR A 107 22.65 15.56 13.50
CA THR A 107 22.51 16.48 14.62
C THR A 107 23.21 17.81 14.34
N GLY A 108 22.58 18.91 14.76
CA GLY A 108 23.15 20.27 14.83
C GLY A 108 23.34 20.75 16.25
N SER A 109 23.21 19.87 17.24
CA SER A 109 23.30 20.26 18.67
C SER A 109 24.69 20.70 19.08
N PRO A 110 24.82 21.67 20.00
CA PRO A 110 26.11 22.10 20.54
C PRO A 110 26.87 20.98 21.26
N ALA A 111 28.19 21.14 21.37
CA ALA A 111 29.06 20.16 22.06
C ALA A 111 28.78 19.98 23.57
N SER A 112 28.10 20.95 24.20
CA SER A 112 27.65 20.86 25.61
C SER A 112 26.55 19.79 25.77
N VAL A 113 25.74 19.55 24.77
CA VAL A 113 24.71 18.49 24.74
C VAL A 113 25.39 17.13 24.63
N LYS A 114 25.05 16.21 25.52
CA LYS A 114 25.59 14.85 25.53
C LYS A 114 24.51 13.84 25.19
N THR A 115 24.89 12.83 24.43
CA THR A 115 24.01 11.71 24.08
C THR A 115 24.63 10.40 24.56
N GLU A 116 23.85 9.63 25.30
CA GLU A 116 24.21 8.29 25.73
C GLU A 116 23.29 7.29 25.01
N TRP A 117 23.90 6.45 24.18
CA TRP A 117 23.17 5.43 23.40
C TRP A 117 22.98 4.17 24.25
N ASN A 118 21.80 3.56 24.14
CA ASN A 118 21.41 2.36 24.87
C ASN A 118 21.63 2.43 26.39
N LYS A 119 21.44 3.58 27.00
CA LYS A 119 21.53 3.71 28.44
C LYS A 119 20.25 3.24 29.13
N GLY A 120 20.28 2.04 29.73
CA GLY A 120 19.08 1.43 30.32
C GLY A 120 17.96 1.14 29.30
N GLY A 121 18.33 0.80 28.07
CA GLY A 121 17.40 0.52 26.99
C GLY A 121 16.78 1.77 26.35
N ALA A 122 17.47 2.92 26.42
CA ALA A 122 17.00 4.17 25.84
C ALA A 122 18.14 5.00 25.23
N VAL A 123 17.81 5.92 24.35
CA VAL A 123 18.67 7.05 23.98
C VAL A 123 18.44 8.16 24.99
N VAL A 124 19.50 8.60 25.66
CA VAL A 124 19.45 9.66 26.67
C VAL A 124 20.16 10.90 26.19
N ILE A 125 19.44 12.01 26.10
CA ILE A 125 19.98 13.30 25.70
C ILE A 125 20.02 14.23 26.89
N THR A 126 21.22 14.69 27.27
CA THR A 126 21.46 15.59 28.40
C THR A 126 21.80 16.98 27.87
N ASN A 127 20.94 17.95 28.16
CA ASN A 127 21.21 19.38 27.99
C ASN A 127 21.49 20.02 29.36
N PRO A 128 22.71 20.47 29.66
CA PRO A 128 23.05 20.93 31.00
C PRO A 128 22.39 22.25 31.38
N GLU A 129 22.10 23.10 30.41
CA GLU A 129 21.51 24.43 30.59
C GLU A 129 20.60 24.82 29.42
N PRO A 130 19.61 25.69 29.60
CA PRO A 130 18.76 26.12 28.50
C PRO A 130 19.59 26.80 27.41
N ILE A 131 19.27 26.48 26.17
CA ILE A 131 19.88 27.04 24.94
C ILE A 131 18.87 27.96 24.28
N ASP A 132 19.26 29.19 24.02
CA ASP A 132 18.49 30.20 23.29
C ASP A 132 19.24 30.60 22.01
N PRO A 133 18.66 30.50 20.83
CA PRO A 133 17.30 30.03 20.57
C PRO A 133 17.17 28.49 20.70
N PHE A 134 15.99 27.99 21.08
CA PHE A 134 15.71 26.59 21.36
C PHE A 134 16.09 25.62 20.24
N TYR A 135 16.09 26.10 18.99
CA TYR A 135 16.39 25.28 17.80
C TYR A 135 17.89 25.01 17.61
N GLU A 136 18.77 25.59 18.41
CA GLU A 136 20.19 25.21 18.42
C GLU A 136 20.42 23.79 18.97
N LEU A 137 19.46 23.23 19.73
CA LEU A 137 19.43 21.82 20.05
C LEU A 137 18.43 21.14 19.14
N GLN A 138 18.93 20.45 18.09
CA GLN A 138 18.12 19.80 17.09
C GLN A 138 18.79 18.55 16.51
N TYR A 139 17.97 17.58 16.13
CA TYR A 139 18.47 16.34 15.54
C TYR A 139 17.39 15.60 14.75
N TRP A 140 17.80 14.86 13.73
CA TRP A 140 17.06 13.78 13.12
C TRP A 140 17.46 12.48 13.82
N LEU A 141 16.53 11.85 14.51
CA LEU A 141 16.81 10.59 15.20
C LEU A 141 16.96 9.46 14.19
N VAL A 142 16.04 9.38 13.23
CA VAL A 142 16.03 8.47 12.09
C VAL A 142 15.39 9.16 10.89
N ASN A 143 15.71 8.69 9.69
CA ASN A 143 15.10 9.09 8.42
C ASN A 143 14.64 7.88 7.61
N GLY A 144 13.92 8.13 6.51
CA GLY A 144 13.54 7.11 5.56
C GLY A 144 12.36 6.23 5.98
N ILE A 145 11.54 6.66 6.96
CA ILE A 145 10.35 5.92 7.39
C ILE A 145 9.29 6.00 6.28
N PRO A 146 8.89 4.86 5.68
CA PRO A 146 7.89 4.83 4.62
C PRO A 146 6.49 4.93 5.22
N LEU A 147 5.82 6.07 5.01
CA LEU A 147 4.44 6.30 5.42
C LEU A 147 3.65 6.87 4.25
N LYS A 148 2.41 6.45 4.08
CA LYS A 148 1.56 6.90 3.00
C LYS A 148 1.08 8.35 3.24
N THR A 149 1.40 9.24 2.32
CA THR A 149 0.96 10.66 2.33
C THR A 149 -0.55 10.77 2.47
N GLY A 150 -1.00 11.68 3.33
CA GLY A 150 -2.41 11.94 3.56
C GLY A 150 -3.14 10.94 4.46
N THR A 151 -2.50 9.83 4.82
CA THR A 151 -3.06 8.88 5.80
C THR A 151 -2.88 9.41 7.21
N LYS A 152 -3.93 9.32 8.03
CA LYS A 152 -3.87 9.72 9.43
C LYS A 152 -3.23 8.61 10.26
N TYR A 153 -2.08 8.88 10.87
CA TYR A 153 -1.38 8.00 11.77
C TYR A 153 -1.47 8.50 13.20
N LYS A 154 -1.41 7.56 14.15
CA LYS A 154 -1.13 7.81 15.56
C LYS A 154 0.36 7.57 15.79
N ILE A 155 1.10 8.57 16.30
CA ILE A 155 2.46 8.39 16.75
C ILE A 155 2.47 8.32 18.28
N THR A 156 3.22 7.38 18.84
CA THR A 156 3.35 7.15 20.28
C THR A 156 4.82 7.08 20.66
N PHE A 157 5.22 7.91 21.60
CA PHE A 157 6.55 7.95 22.19
C PHE A 157 6.51 7.36 23.60
N LEU A 158 7.30 6.33 23.88
CA LEU A 158 7.57 5.90 25.25
C LEU A 158 8.82 6.63 25.73
N CYS A 159 8.63 7.62 26.59
CA CYS A 159 9.68 8.58 26.97
C CYS A 159 9.55 9.03 28.42
N LYS A 160 10.60 9.64 28.95
CA LYS A 160 10.59 10.37 30.24
C LYS A 160 11.54 11.56 30.20
N ALA A 161 11.37 12.49 31.12
CA ALA A 161 12.25 13.61 31.31
C ALA A 161 12.67 13.74 32.79
N GLU A 162 13.91 14.18 33.00
CA GLU A 162 14.47 14.53 34.32
C GLU A 162 14.99 15.97 34.25
N GLY A 163 14.46 16.85 35.10
CA GLY A 163 14.77 18.28 35.15
C GLY A 163 13.87 19.01 36.11
N GLU A 164 13.91 20.34 36.12
CA GLU A 164 13.12 21.17 37.03
C GLU A 164 11.70 21.48 36.51
N SER A 165 11.49 21.41 35.17
CA SER A 165 10.23 21.72 34.54
C SER A 165 9.92 20.72 33.42
N PRO A 166 8.65 20.57 32.99
CA PRO A 166 8.31 19.70 31.86
C PRO A 166 9.07 20.07 30.58
N ALA A 167 9.58 19.05 29.88
CA ALA A 167 10.29 19.26 28.63
C ALA A 167 9.30 19.59 27.50
N ASN A 168 9.50 20.71 26.84
CA ASN A 168 8.70 21.15 25.69
C ASN A 168 9.37 20.69 24.40
N ILE A 169 8.78 19.72 23.72
CA ILE A 169 9.34 19.08 22.54
C ILE A 169 8.67 19.62 21.28
N ARG A 170 9.46 20.16 20.36
CA ARG A 170 9.01 20.49 19.00
C ARG A 170 9.41 19.35 18.09
N PHE A 171 8.42 18.76 17.47
CA PHE A 171 8.55 17.56 16.65
C PHE A 171 8.17 17.87 15.21
N LYS A 172 8.85 17.21 14.26
CA LYS A 172 8.46 17.20 12.86
C LYS A 172 8.61 15.79 12.29
N LEU A 173 7.55 15.32 11.65
CA LEU A 173 7.55 14.13 10.81
C LEU A 173 7.67 14.59 9.35
N GLY A 174 8.77 14.30 8.67
CA GLY A 174 8.99 14.76 7.31
C GLY A 174 10.45 14.77 6.88
N ASN A 175 10.88 15.82 6.17
CA ASN A 175 12.27 16.05 5.77
C ASN A 175 12.71 17.51 6.04
N TRP A 176 13.86 17.91 5.50
CA TRP A 176 14.36 19.27 5.65
C TRP A 176 13.43 20.34 5.08
N GLY A 177 12.81 20.09 3.91
CA GLY A 177 11.97 21.06 3.20
C GLY A 177 10.55 21.14 3.74
N ALA A 178 9.95 20.02 4.15
CA ALA A 178 8.55 19.95 4.56
C ALA A 178 8.32 18.90 5.64
N GLY A 179 7.17 18.96 6.31
CA GLY A 179 6.77 17.96 7.30
C GLY A 179 5.58 18.40 8.13
N ALA A 180 4.91 17.39 8.69
CA ALA A 180 3.88 17.57 9.70
C ALA A 180 4.54 17.91 11.04
N LYS A 181 4.16 19.06 11.63
CA LYS A 181 4.74 19.58 12.87
C LYS A 181 3.78 19.38 14.04
N ASN A 182 4.36 19.13 15.23
CA ASN A 182 3.61 19.11 16.48
C ASN A 182 4.49 19.62 17.63
N THR A 183 3.86 20.00 18.74
CA THR A 183 4.53 20.34 19.99
C THR A 183 3.84 19.60 21.11
N PHE A 184 4.63 18.90 21.93
CA PHE A 184 4.11 18.19 23.08
C PHE A 184 5.04 18.35 24.30
N LYS A 185 4.52 17.99 25.49
CA LYS A 185 5.28 18.09 26.73
C LYS A 185 5.54 16.70 27.32
N ILE A 186 6.77 16.48 27.76
CA ILE A 186 7.12 15.32 28.56
C ILE A 186 7.16 15.80 30.02
N PRO A 187 6.30 15.28 30.92
CA PRO A 187 6.35 15.63 32.34
C PRO A 187 7.64 15.09 32.95
N VAL A 188 8.19 15.83 33.92
CA VAL A 188 9.41 15.42 34.63
C VAL A 188 9.10 14.48 35.79
N GLY A 189 10.07 13.62 36.11
CA GLY A 189 10.02 12.66 37.22
C GLY A 189 9.19 11.42 36.90
N GLY A 190 9.42 10.38 37.70
CA GLY A 190 8.69 9.12 37.62
C GLY A 190 9.18 8.19 36.53
N ASP A 191 8.30 7.25 36.18
CA ASP A 191 8.53 6.23 35.17
C ASP A 191 8.34 6.75 33.74
N TYR A 192 8.68 5.90 32.75
CA TYR A 192 8.38 6.15 31.34
C TYR A 192 6.87 6.32 31.13
N LYS A 193 6.52 7.27 30.30
CA LYS A 193 5.13 7.56 29.93
C LYS A 193 4.96 7.53 28.43
N GLU A 194 3.79 7.11 28.01
CA GLU A 194 3.39 7.23 26.62
C GLU A 194 2.84 8.62 26.34
N VAL A 195 3.39 9.27 25.31
CA VAL A 195 2.85 10.50 24.73
C VAL A 195 2.42 10.19 23.30
N SER A 196 1.15 10.38 23.01
CA SER A 196 0.59 10.06 21.70
C SER A 196 -0.15 11.24 21.11
N PHE A 197 -0.09 11.38 19.78
CA PHE A 197 -0.93 12.32 19.02
C PHE A 197 -1.09 11.85 17.59
N ASP A 198 -2.09 12.40 16.91
CA ASP A 198 -2.34 12.13 15.51
C ASP A 198 -1.43 12.99 14.62
N VAL A 199 -0.95 12.42 13.54
CA VAL A 199 -0.12 13.09 12.55
C VAL A 199 -0.49 12.61 11.14
N THR A 200 -0.45 13.51 10.17
CA THR A 200 -0.69 13.17 8.75
C THR A 200 0.57 13.54 7.96
N PRO A 201 1.32 12.56 7.43
CA PRO A 201 2.50 12.82 6.62
C PRO A 201 2.15 13.61 5.36
N VAL A 202 3.06 14.50 4.98
CA VAL A 202 2.95 15.30 3.73
C VAL A 202 3.85 14.74 2.63
N MET A 203 4.53 13.61 2.89
CA MET A 203 5.40 12.89 1.97
C MET A 203 5.51 11.41 2.36
N ASP A 204 5.94 10.55 1.43
CA ASP A 204 6.00 9.11 1.64
C ASP A 204 7.27 8.62 2.36
N SER A 205 8.34 9.42 2.38
CA SER A 205 9.57 9.13 3.11
C SER A 205 9.79 10.19 4.20
N ASN A 206 9.74 9.76 5.45
CA ASN A 206 9.71 10.65 6.60
C ASN A 206 10.87 10.39 7.57
N GLY A 207 11.27 11.41 8.28
CA GLY A 207 12.18 11.32 9.42
C GLY A 207 11.53 11.85 10.70
N LEU A 208 12.14 11.53 11.83
CA LEU A 208 11.75 11.99 13.16
C LEU A 208 12.70 13.08 13.61
N PHE A 209 12.27 14.32 13.55
CA PHE A 209 13.04 15.49 13.92
C PHE A 209 12.56 16.11 15.22
N PHE A 210 13.52 16.51 16.07
CA PHE A 210 13.24 17.07 17.38
C PHE A 210 14.04 18.32 17.64
N GLN A 211 13.43 19.25 18.40
CA GLN A 211 14.06 20.44 18.97
C GLN A 211 13.56 20.65 20.39
N HIS A 212 14.46 20.91 21.36
CA HIS A 212 14.11 21.14 22.76
C HIS A 212 15.21 21.87 23.54
N GLY A 213 15.91 22.82 22.92
CA GLY A 213 17.02 23.55 23.54
C GLY A 213 16.64 24.35 24.78
N ASP A 214 15.40 24.82 24.88
CA ASP A 214 14.87 25.53 26.06
C ASP A 214 14.67 24.65 27.30
N PHE A 215 14.86 23.34 27.20
CA PHE A 215 14.77 22.42 28.32
C PHE A 215 16.17 22.05 28.82
N ALA A 216 16.45 22.36 30.10
CA ALA A 216 17.63 21.86 30.82
C ALA A 216 17.28 20.58 31.59
N GLY A 217 18.03 19.51 31.32
CA GLY A 217 17.80 18.21 31.93
C GLY A 217 18.11 17.04 30.99
N LYS A 218 17.47 15.91 31.25
CA LYS A 218 17.63 14.70 30.47
C LYS A 218 16.32 14.29 29.84
N ILE A 219 16.35 13.92 28.57
CA ILE A 219 15.25 13.28 27.87
C ILE A 219 15.66 11.87 27.53
N TYR A 220 14.76 10.92 27.76
CA TYR A 220 14.92 9.50 27.51
C TYR A 220 13.91 9.06 26.46
N TRP A 221 14.38 8.62 25.30
CA TRP A 221 13.58 7.98 24.26
C TRP A 221 13.76 6.48 24.35
N LYS A 222 12.70 5.74 24.71
CA LYS A 222 12.75 4.28 24.83
C LYS A 222 12.24 3.56 23.60
N SER A 223 11.06 3.95 23.12
CA SER A 223 10.51 3.43 21.86
C SER A 223 9.61 4.46 21.19
N ILE A 224 9.45 4.31 19.88
CA ILE A 224 8.57 5.13 19.05
C ILE A 224 7.76 4.19 18.18
N LYS A 225 6.43 4.31 18.21
CA LYS A 225 5.50 3.52 17.41
C LYS A 225 4.67 4.44 16.52
N ILE A 226 4.51 4.08 15.26
CA ILE A 226 3.61 4.74 14.32
C ILE A 226 2.61 3.70 13.83
N SER A 227 1.33 3.98 13.97
CA SER A 227 0.23 3.09 13.61
C SER A 227 -0.90 3.86 12.94
N HIS A 228 -1.70 3.17 12.15
CA HIS A 228 -2.96 3.70 11.67
C HIS A 228 -4.12 2.77 12.03
N PHE A 229 -5.33 3.26 11.83
CA PHE A 229 -6.54 2.50 12.07
C PHE A 229 -7.24 2.24 10.74
N GLU A 230 -7.41 0.96 10.39
CA GLU A 230 -8.15 0.54 9.20
C GLU A 230 -9.33 -0.37 9.56
N ALA A 231 -10.32 -0.44 8.68
CA ALA A 231 -11.37 -1.44 8.82
C ALA A 231 -10.76 -2.85 8.70
N PRO A 232 -11.19 -3.81 9.54
CA PRO A 232 -10.72 -5.17 9.40
C PRO A 232 -11.11 -5.73 8.04
N SER A 233 -10.19 -6.44 7.39
CA SER A 233 -10.42 -7.08 6.10
C SER A 233 -10.01 -8.55 6.17
N VAL A 234 -10.72 -9.37 5.40
CA VAL A 234 -10.37 -10.79 5.23
C VAL A 234 -10.10 -11.04 3.75
N GLU A 235 -8.91 -11.51 3.45
CA GLU A 235 -8.59 -12.02 2.12
C GLU A 235 -9.19 -13.42 1.99
N ILE A 236 -10.08 -13.60 1.02
CA ILE A 236 -10.63 -14.90 0.68
C ILE A 236 -9.92 -15.38 -0.58
N PRO A 237 -8.97 -16.32 -0.46
CA PRO A 237 -8.31 -16.87 -1.63
C PRO A 237 -9.34 -17.59 -2.49
N VAL A 238 -9.35 -17.28 -3.79
CA VAL A 238 -10.16 -18.02 -4.74
C VAL A 238 -9.48 -19.37 -4.96
N SER A 239 -10.04 -20.42 -4.38
CA SER A 239 -9.64 -21.80 -4.68
C SER A 239 -10.00 -22.12 -6.14
N VAL A 240 -9.04 -22.00 -7.03
CA VAL A 240 -9.17 -22.56 -8.38
C VAL A 240 -9.07 -24.07 -8.19
N GLY A 241 -10.21 -24.77 -8.30
CA GLY A 241 -10.22 -26.22 -8.23
C GLY A 241 -9.16 -26.80 -9.18
N HIS A 242 -8.36 -27.72 -8.69
CA HIS A 242 -7.45 -28.48 -9.53
C HIS A 242 -8.31 -29.29 -10.50
N LEU A 243 -8.42 -28.83 -11.74
CA LEU A 243 -8.91 -29.66 -12.84
C LEU A 243 -7.79 -30.67 -13.13
N THR A 244 -7.86 -31.83 -12.48
CA THR A 244 -7.15 -32.99 -12.98
C THR A 244 -7.89 -33.43 -14.24
N PHE A 245 -7.30 -33.22 -15.39
CA PHE A 245 -7.70 -33.93 -16.59
C PHE A 245 -7.27 -35.38 -16.36
N ASP A 246 -8.22 -36.20 -15.99
CA ASP A 246 -8.09 -37.65 -16.06
C ASP A 246 -8.00 -37.95 -17.55
N ASP A 247 -6.84 -38.34 -18.05
CA ASP A 247 -6.56 -38.60 -19.46
C ASP A 247 -7.17 -39.90 -19.96
N GLY A 248 -8.25 -40.38 -19.28
CA GLY A 248 -9.19 -41.38 -19.81
C GLY A 248 -8.52 -42.60 -20.47
N GLN A 249 -7.37 -43.00 -20.00
CA GLN A 249 -6.76 -44.27 -20.37
C GLN A 249 -7.29 -45.37 -19.44
N ASN A 250 -8.45 -45.93 -19.81
CA ASN A 250 -8.85 -47.30 -19.47
C ASN A 250 -9.14 -48.07 -20.74
#